data_92f399b1aa988e18745ab75f84afc536
#
_entry.id   92f399b1aa988e18745ab75f84afc536
#
_cell.length_a   1.000
_cell.length_b   1.000
_cell.length_c   1.000
_cell.angle_alpha   90.00
_cell.angle_beta   90.00
_cell.angle_gamma   90.00
#
_symmetry.space_group_name_H-M   'P 1'
#
loop_
_entity.id
_entity.type
_entity.pdbx_description
1 polymer ?
#
loop_
_entity_poly.entity_id
_entity_poly.type
_entity_poly.pdbx_seq_one_letter_code
_entity_poly.pdbx_strand_id
1 'polypeptide(L)'
;APSAASGDPWRIVPYEDMVFSPINVDWACLMRARTLQNTAELDIGSAITHLPLSDLPQKLGCGDVPLWDRWIAHPTLDAYWRAHAVTTNIANVKAPVLQISGWYDDSRGPIDYTNALDSVPGHPFIRLVMGPGAHKGVDYVAGDFGKEARVDTRMLQLRWFDHYLKGMANGVDSGPPVDIFVFGDNAWRKEESWPLARAVATNWYLTSGGAANTSAGDGVLDTLPPQSSLAAAAADTFTYDPANPTPFLIDSRELETSLNEDYTALNASRHDALVFTSKPLSRPIEVTGQMSATIWAATDAKDTDWNVMLLDVFPDGHAERVQDGLMRARFRQGFDKEVPLTPGAAEKYDMDLWFTSRVFEPGHRIRVSVSSALFPKYDRNLNTGGNNERDSTFVVAHQRVLHDAAHPSHVTLPVIPR
;
A
#
# COMPACT_ATOMS: atom_id res chain seq x y z
N ALA A 1 -14.40 -17.06 -13.48
CA ALA A 1 -14.04 -15.70 -13.87
C ALA A 1 -12.69 -15.39 -13.26
N PRO A 2 -11.75 -14.88 -14.00
CA PRO A 2 -10.51 -14.42 -13.44
C PRO A 2 -10.76 -13.13 -12.66
N SER A 3 -10.44 -13.12 -11.65
CA SER A 3 -10.01 -12.62 -10.43
C SER A 3 -9.39 -11.23 -10.36
N ALA A 4 -9.21 -10.49 -11.40
CA ALA A 4 -8.61 -9.17 -11.33
C ALA A 4 -9.51 -8.11 -10.65
N ALA A 5 -10.70 -8.48 -10.21
CA ALA A 5 -11.68 -7.55 -9.65
C ALA A 5 -12.11 -7.94 -8.25
N SER A 6 -11.20 -8.45 -7.43
CA SER A 6 -11.53 -8.80 -6.05
C SER A 6 -11.59 -7.59 -5.11
N GLY A 7 -11.20 -6.40 -5.57
CA GLY A 7 -11.22 -5.18 -4.77
C GLY A 7 -12.12 -4.08 -5.30
N ASP A 8 -12.39 -3.11 -4.46
CA ASP A 8 -13.14 -1.91 -4.84
C ASP A 8 -12.22 -0.95 -5.61
N PRO A 9 -12.58 -0.51 -6.83
CA PRO A 9 -11.66 0.23 -7.72
C PRO A 9 -11.13 1.56 -7.17
N TRP A 10 -11.83 2.17 -6.23
CA TRP A 10 -11.42 3.41 -5.58
C TRP A 10 -10.36 3.19 -4.49
N ARG A 11 -10.10 1.92 -4.10
CA ARG A 11 -9.12 1.53 -3.08
C ARG A 11 -7.88 0.88 -3.65
N ILE A 12 -7.90 0.47 -4.93
CA ILE A 12 -6.85 -0.41 -5.47
C ILE A 12 -6.35 0.07 -6.83
N VAL A 13 -7.24 0.14 -7.84
CA VAL A 13 -6.94 0.51 -9.22
C VAL A 13 -8.17 1.16 -9.85
N PRO A 14 -8.07 2.33 -10.42
CA PRO A 14 -6.90 3.21 -10.65
C PRO A 14 -6.55 4.14 -9.49
N TYR A 15 -7.35 4.12 -8.44
CA TYR A 15 -7.12 4.89 -7.24
C TYR A 15 -6.78 3.97 -6.07
N GLU A 16 -5.87 4.40 -5.22
CA GLU A 16 -5.62 3.80 -3.92
C GLU A 16 -6.04 4.79 -2.84
N ASP A 17 -7.11 4.45 -2.11
CA ASP A 17 -7.76 5.35 -1.15
C ASP A 17 -8.01 6.76 -1.73
N MET A 18 -8.56 6.81 -2.95
CA MET A 18 -8.83 8.02 -3.73
C MET A 18 -7.60 8.87 -4.09
N VAL A 19 -6.40 8.29 -4.05
CA VAL A 19 -5.20 8.87 -4.67
C VAL A 19 -4.90 8.14 -5.97
N PHE A 20 -4.74 8.88 -7.04
CA PHE A 20 -4.60 8.32 -8.38
C PHE A 20 -3.24 7.65 -8.57
N SER A 21 -3.23 6.51 -9.24
CA SER A 21 -2.00 5.79 -9.59
C SER A 21 -1.68 5.97 -11.08
N PRO A 22 -0.75 6.87 -11.43
CA PRO A 22 -0.46 7.23 -12.82
C PRO A 22 0.20 6.10 -13.61
N ILE A 23 0.81 5.11 -12.96
CA ILE A 23 1.39 3.94 -13.64
C ILE A 23 0.34 3.12 -14.38
N ASN A 24 -0.94 3.22 -14.01
CA ASN A 24 -2.04 2.57 -14.72
C ASN A 24 -2.31 3.14 -16.12
N VAL A 25 -1.57 4.15 -16.56
CA VAL A 25 -1.68 4.68 -17.93
C VAL A 25 -1.34 3.62 -18.98
N ASP A 26 -0.37 2.75 -18.71
CA ASP A 26 -0.03 1.64 -19.60
C ASP A 26 -1.25 0.74 -19.84
N TRP A 27 -1.88 0.30 -18.75
CA TRP A 27 -3.06 -0.54 -18.81
C TRP A 27 -4.25 0.18 -19.49
N ALA A 28 -4.45 1.47 -19.21
CA ALA A 28 -5.49 2.26 -19.85
C ALA A 28 -5.25 2.38 -21.37
N CYS A 29 -4.00 2.60 -21.80
CA CYS A 29 -3.61 2.60 -23.21
C CYS A 29 -3.77 1.23 -23.87
N LEU A 30 -3.40 0.14 -23.17
CA LEU A 30 -3.58 -1.24 -23.62
C LEU A 30 -5.06 -1.56 -23.91
N MET A 31 -5.95 -1.08 -23.04
CA MET A 31 -7.40 -1.39 -23.06
C MET A 31 -8.26 -0.38 -23.82
N ARG A 32 -7.67 0.62 -24.49
CA ARG A 32 -8.42 1.74 -25.10
C ARG A 32 -9.34 1.38 -26.26
N ALA A 33 -9.19 0.18 -26.84
CA ALA A 33 -9.98 -0.28 -28.00
C ALA A 33 -10.60 -1.67 -27.76
N ARG A 34 -11.30 -2.20 -28.79
CA ARG A 34 -11.95 -3.53 -28.69
C ARG A 34 -10.98 -4.70 -28.58
N THR A 35 -9.73 -4.50 -28.99
CA THR A 35 -8.64 -5.47 -28.85
C THR A 35 -7.52 -4.85 -28.05
N LEU A 36 -6.73 -5.68 -27.39
CA LEU A 36 -5.52 -5.22 -26.69
C LEU A 36 -4.60 -4.48 -27.69
N GLN A 37 -4.10 -3.32 -27.28
CA GLN A 37 -3.19 -2.53 -28.08
C GLN A 37 -1.74 -2.87 -27.69
N ASN A 38 -0.78 -2.59 -28.57
CA ASN A 38 0.62 -2.70 -28.21
C ASN A 38 1.06 -1.46 -27.42
N THR A 39 1.58 -1.66 -26.22
CA THR A 39 2.12 -0.61 -25.34
C THR A 39 3.63 -0.77 -25.11
N ALA A 40 4.26 -1.79 -25.67
CA ALA A 40 5.67 -2.11 -25.41
C ALA A 40 6.67 -1.00 -25.83
N GLU A 41 6.25 -0.09 -26.70
CA GLU A 41 7.08 1.02 -27.19
C GLU A 41 6.78 2.35 -26.47
N LEU A 42 5.86 2.37 -25.50
CA LEU A 42 5.53 3.58 -24.75
C LEU A 42 6.68 3.94 -23.79
N ASP A 43 7.20 5.14 -23.91
CA ASP A 43 8.20 5.66 -22.99
C ASP A 43 7.53 6.31 -21.78
N ILE A 44 6.97 5.45 -20.92
CA ILE A 44 6.24 5.88 -19.73
C ILE A 44 7.20 6.56 -18.75
N GLY A 45 8.41 6.04 -18.61
CA GLY A 45 9.41 6.57 -17.67
C GLY A 45 9.71 8.05 -17.86
N SER A 46 9.84 8.52 -19.11
CA SER A 46 10.04 9.95 -19.37
C SER A 46 8.75 10.77 -19.38
N ALA A 47 7.62 10.16 -19.71
CA ALA A 47 6.34 10.87 -19.78
C ALA A 47 5.62 11.00 -18.43
N ILE A 48 5.88 10.10 -17.48
CA ILE A 48 5.12 9.99 -16.20
C ILE A 48 5.18 11.29 -15.37
N THR A 49 6.19 12.13 -15.57
CA THR A 49 6.32 13.42 -14.89
C THR A 49 5.51 14.54 -15.52
N HIS A 50 4.82 14.26 -16.65
CA HIS A 50 4.02 15.27 -17.34
C HIS A 50 2.86 15.81 -16.47
N LEU A 51 2.58 17.11 -16.61
CA LEU A 51 1.40 17.78 -16.04
C LEU A 51 0.71 18.60 -17.13
N PRO A 52 -0.63 18.66 -17.14
CA PRO A 52 -1.53 17.97 -16.22
C PRO A 52 -1.57 16.46 -16.48
N LEU A 53 -1.90 15.69 -15.43
CA LEU A 53 -1.96 14.24 -15.52
C LEU A 53 -3.04 13.75 -16.51
N SER A 54 -4.11 14.53 -16.69
CA SER A 54 -5.17 14.28 -17.67
C SER A 54 -4.65 14.06 -19.08
N ASP A 55 -3.54 14.71 -19.46
CA ASP A 55 -3.00 14.70 -20.81
C ASP A 55 -1.94 13.59 -21.02
N LEU A 56 -1.66 12.79 -20.00
CA LEU A 56 -0.62 11.77 -20.04
C LEU A 56 -0.81 10.73 -21.16
N PRO A 57 -2.02 10.21 -21.46
CA PRO A 57 -2.22 9.31 -22.60
C PRO A 57 -1.90 9.95 -23.95
N GLN A 58 -2.26 11.21 -24.15
CA GLN A 58 -1.94 11.96 -25.38
C GLN A 58 -0.43 12.20 -25.50
N LYS A 59 0.22 12.51 -24.36
CA LYS A 59 1.68 12.68 -24.31
C LYS A 59 2.43 11.41 -24.69
N LEU A 60 1.89 10.26 -24.36
CA LEU A 60 2.40 8.93 -24.71
C LEU A 60 2.04 8.51 -26.16
N GLY A 61 1.23 9.27 -26.87
CA GLY A 61 0.76 8.91 -28.21
C GLY A 61 -0.34 7.86 -28.25
N CYS A 62 -1.00 7.60 -27.12
CA CYS A 62 -2.13 6.67 -27.06
C CYS A 62 -3.38 7.21 -27.77
N GLY A 63 -3.48 8.53 -28.01
CA GLY A 63 -4.70 9.18 -28.49
C GLY A 63 -5.79 9.20 -27.41
N ASP A 64 -7.06 9.10 -27.85
CA ASP A 64 -8.19 9.12 -26.92
C ASP A 64 -8.25 7.84 -26.11
N VAL A 65 -8.31 7.99 -24.78
CA VAL A 65 -8.45 6.88 -23.81
C VAL A 65 -9.64 7.15 -22.92
N PRO A 66 -10.88 6.81 -23.34
CA PRO A 66 -12.09 7.15 -22.61
C PRO A 66 -12.17 6.57 -21.18
N LEU A 67 -11.40 5.52 -20.91
CA LEU A 67 -11.30 4.93 -19.59
C LEU A 67 -10.56 5.87 -18.63
N TRP A 68 -9.42 6.44 -19.09
CA TRP A 68 -8.64 7.41 -18.35
C TRP A 68 -9.44 8.66 -18.02
N ASP A 69 -10.11 9.22 -19.03
CA ASP A 69 -10.94 10.42 -18.86
C ASP A 69 -12.06 10.21 -17.85
N ARG A 70 -12.67 9.02 -17.86
CA ARG A 70 -13.70 8.66 -16.86
C ARG A 70 -13.12 8.56 -15.46
N TRP A 71 -11.98 7.94 -15.27
CA TRP A 71 -11.36 7.84 -13.95
C TRP A 71 -11.09 9.23 -13.38
N ILE A 72 -10.43 10.09 -14.15
CA ILE A 72 -10.11 11.47 -13.74
C ILE A 72 -11.36 12.34 -13.51
N ALA A 73 -12.49 12.01 -14.14
CA ALA A 73 -13.74 12.73 -13.93
C ALA A 73 -14.38 12.44 -12.56
N HIS A 74 -13.92 11.41 -11.84
CA HIS A 74 -14.47 10.97 -10.56
C HIS A 74 -13.41 10.95 -9.45
N PRO A 75 -12.90 12.13 -9.01
CA PRO A 75 -11.80 12.21 -8.04
C PRO A 75 -12.24 11.94 -6.59
N THR A 76 -13.53 11.69 -6.35
CA THR A 76 -14.10 11.36 -5.04
C THR A 76 -14.91 10.07 -5.12
N LEU A 77 -15.12 9.41 -3.98
CA LEU A 77 -15.97 8.21 -3.90
C LEU A 77 -17.44 8.57 -4.12
N ASP A 78 -17.82 8.71 -5.37
CA ASP A 78 -19.16 9.05 -5.81
C ASP A 78 -19.98 7.82 -6.26
N ALA A 79 -21.12 8.06 -6.93
CA ALA A 79 -22.00 7.01 -7.43
C ALA A 79 -21.32 6.13 -8.51
N TYR A 80 -20.39 6.68 -9.27
CA TYR A 80 -19.63 5.92 -10.29
C TYR A 80 -18.84 4.80 -9.63
N TRP A 81 -18.01 5.10 -8.64
CA TRP A 81 -17.18 4.11 -7.94
C TRP A 81 -18.03 3.12 -7.16
N ARG A 82 -19.08 3.61 -6.48
CA ARG A 82 -20.00 2.74 -5.72
C ARG A 82 -20.72 1.72 -6.60
N ALA A 83 -21.05 2.07 -7.84
CA ALA A 83 -21.66 1.15 -8.80
C ALA A 83 -20.71 0.03 -9.27
N HIS A 84 -19.39 0.26 -9.17
CA HIS A 84 -18.37 -0.70 -9.54
C HIS A 84 -17.77 -1.44 -8.31
N ALA A 85 -18.20 -1.09 -7.10
CA ALA A 85 -17.71 -1.70 -5.87
C ALA A 85 -18.15 -3.16 -5.77
N VAL A 86 -17.17 -4.04 -5.61
CA VAL A 86 -17.40 -5.49 -5.50
C VAL A 86 -18.05 -5.81 -4.16
N THR A 87 -17.61 -5.13 -3.10
CA THR A 87 -18.09 -5.36 -1.73
C THR A 87 -19.56 -4.97 -1.54
N THR A 88 -20.08 -4.03 -2.32
CA THR A 88 -21.49 -3.58 -2.24
C THR A 88 -22.49 -4.72 -2.51
N ASN A 89 -22.14 -5.68 -3.35
CA ASN A 89 -23.00 -6.78 -3.74
C ASN A 89 -22.53 -8.13 -3.19
N ILE A 90 -21.67 -8.16 -2.22
CA ILE A 90 -21.02 -9.37 -1.71
C ILE A 90 -22.01 -10.43 -1.21
N ALA A 91 -23.14 -10.03 -0.64
CA ALA A 91 -24.18 -10.95 -0.17
C ALA A 91 -24.87 -11.74 -1.30
N ASN A 92 -24.70 -11.32 -2.57
CA ASN A 92 -25.21 -12.03 -3.73
C ASN A 92 -24.29 -13.17 -4.19
N VAL A 93 -23.10 -13.28 -3.65
CA VAL A 93 -22.15 -14.36 -3.97
C VAL A 93 -22.66 -15.67 -3.38
N LYS A 94 -22.88 -16.67 -4.24
CA LYS A 94 -23.38 -18.01 -3.86
C LYS A 94 -22.43 -19.14 -4.25
N ALA A 95 -21.53 -18.87 -5.17
CA ALA A 95 -20.52 -19.83 -5.60
C ALA A 95 -19.33 -19.84 -4.62
N PRO A 96 -18.71 -20.99 -4.38
CA PRO A 96 -17.43 -21.07 -3.65
C PRO A 96 -16.36 -20.20 -4.29
N VAL A 97 -15.53 -19.58 -3.47
CA VAL A 97 -14.55 -18.59 -3.91
C VAL A 97 -13.13 -19.04 -3.58
N LEU A 98 -12.24 -18.97 -4.57
CA LEU A 98 -10.80 -19.15 -4.41
C LEU A 98 -10.11 -17.82 -4.73
N GLN A 99 -9.54 -17.20 -3.71
CA GLN A 99 -8.69 -16.00 -3.84
C GLN A 99 -7.22 -16.41 -3.84
N ILE A 100 -6.47 -15.94 -4.83
CA ILE A 100 -5.02 -16.17 -4.94
C ILE A 100 -4.37 -14.85 -5.28
N SER A 101 -3.42 -14.40 -4.46
CA SER A 101 -2.63 -13.19 -4.70
C SER A 101 -1.27 -13.25 -4.00
N GLY A 102 -0.46 -12.23 -4.21
CA GLY A 102 0.81 -12.03 -3.54
C GLY A 102 0.79 -10.85 -2.58
N TRP A 103 1.65 -10.87 -1.56
CA TRP A 103 1.76 -9.78 -0.59
C TRP A 103 2.22 -8.45 -1.21
N TYR A 104 2.94 -8.50 -2.33
CA TYR A 104 3.48 -7.35 -3.06
C TYR A 104 2.69 -7.01 -4.33
N ASP A 105 1.59 -7.72 -4.59
CA ASP A 105 0.57 -7.35 -5.56
C ASP A 105 -0.54 -6.57 -4.85
N ASP A 106 -1.72 -6.57 -5.41
CA ASP A 106 -2.93 -6.13 -4.74
C ASP A 106 -3.31 -7.10 -3.62
N SER A 107 -2.62 -7.01 -2.47
CA SER A 107 -2.93 -7.85 -1.31
C SER A 107 -4.26 -7.45 -0.66
N ARG A 108 -4.69 -6.20 -0.83
CA ARG A 108 -5.89 -5.63 -0.22
C ARG A 108 -7.17 -6.22 -0.80
N GLY A 109 -7.28 -6.27 -2.14
CA GLY A 109 -8.48 -6.73 -2.80
C GLY A 109 -8.93 -8.12 -2.40
N PRO A 110 -8.12 -9.16 -2.51
CA PRO A 110 -8.46 -10.51 -2.09
C PRO A 110 -8.81 -10.62 -0.61
N ILE A 111 -8.11 -9.89 0.24
CA ILE A 111 -8.34 -9.91 1.69
C ILE A 111 -9.63 -9.16 2.04
N ASP A 112 -9.84 -7.94 1.52
CA ASP A 112 -11.07 -7.17 1.76
C ASP A 112 -12.30 -7.94 1.24
N TYR A 113 -12.20 -8.58 0.07
CA TYR A 113 -13.25 -9.44 -0.44
C TYR A 113 -13.53 -10.62 0.48
N THR A 114 -12.48 -11.30 0.94
CA THR A 114 -12.59 -12.43 1.87
C THR A 114 -13.27 -12.01 3.15
N ASN A 115 -12.82 -10.92 3.78
CA ASN A 115 -13.40 -10.39 5.01
C ASN A 115 -14.87 -9.98 4.81
N ALA A 116 -15.18 -9.31 3.69
CA ALA A 116 -16.55 -8.91 3.38
C ALA A 116 -17.48 -10.12 3.19
N LEU A 117 -17.02 -11.15 2.46
CA LEU A 117 -17.82 -12.35 2.23
C LEU A 117 -17.98 -13.18 3.52
N ASP A 118 -16.92 -13.34 4.31
CA ASP A 118 -16.94 -14.07 5.58
C ASP A 118 -17.91 -13.44 6.60
N SER A 119 -18.15 -12.14 6.49
CA SER A 119 -19.14 -11.43 7.32
C SER A 119 -20.61 -11.73 6.96
N VAL A 120 -20.87 -12.36 5.81
CA VAL A 120 -22.23 -12.67 5.34
C VAL A 120 -22.71 -13.98 5.94
N PRO A 121 -23.81 -14.00 6.73
CA PRO A 121 -24.33 -15.24 7.29
C PRO A 121 -24.66 -16.29 6.20
N GLY A 122 -24.11 -17.49 6.34
CA GLY A 122 -24.32 -18.58 5.39
C GLY A 122 -23.60 -18.39 4.05
N HIS A 123 -22.54 -17.61 4.02
CA HIS A 123 -21.68 -17.44 2.84
C HIS A 123 -21.15 -18.78 2.31
N PRO A 124 -20.82 -18.88 1.01
CA PRO A 124 -20.21 -20.07 0.45
C PRO A 124 -18.80 -20.27 0.98
N PHE A 125 -18.23 -21.47 0.79
CA PHE A 125 -16.84 -21.73 1.16
C PHE A 125 -15.90 -20.76 0.43
N ILE A 126 -14.97 -20.18 1.16
CA ILE A 126 -13.93 -19.29 0.64
C ILE A 126 -12.55 -19.80 1.04
N ARG A 127 -11.64 -19.82 0.08
CA ARG A 127 -10.22 -20.12 0.31
C ARG A 127 -9.37 -18.93 -0.11
N LEU A 128 -8.51 -18.49 0.80
CA LEU A 128 -7.55 -17.42 0.57
C LEU A 128 -6.12 -18.00 0.50
N VAL A 129 -5.38 -17.65 -0.54
CA VAL A 129 -3.97 -18.04 -0.73
C VAL A 129 -3.16 -16.77 -0.98
N MET A 130 -2.29 -16.40 -0.02
CA MET A 130 -1.43 -15.22 -0.11
C MET A 130 0.03 -15.64 -0.16
N GLY A 131 0.64 -15.48 -1.32
CA GLY A 131 2.00 -15.92 -1.59
C GLY A 131 3.05 -14.81 -1.58
N PRO A 132 4.32 -15.15 -1.80
CA PRO A 132 5.42 -14.17 -1.81
C PRO A 132 5.53 -13.38 -3.12
N GLY A 133 4.60 -13.54 -4.04
CA GLY A 133 4.65 -12.93 -5.37
C GLY A 133 4.22 -11.47 -5.41
N ALA A 134 4.51 -10.84 -6.56
CA ALA A 134 3.94 -9.58 -7.02
C ALA A 134 2.85 -9.85 -8.07
N HIS A 135 2.60 -8.92 -8.99
CA HIS A 135 1.48 -8.98 -9.94
C HIS A 135 1.41 -10.26 -10.81
N LYS A 136 2.53 -10.92 -11.08
CA LYS A 136 2.56 -12.23 -11.79
C LYS A 136 2.06 -13.39 -10.92
N GLY A 137 1.56 -13.11 -9.73
CA GLY A 137 0.94 -14.04 -8.80
C GLY A 137 1.92 -14.85 -7.96
N VAL A 138 1.38 -15.79 -7.21
CA VAL A 138 2.17 -16.61 -6.27
C VAL A 138 3.12 -17.60 -6.94
N ASP A 139 2.93 -17.88 -8.24
CA ASP A 139 3.84 -18.74 -9.02
C ASP A 139 5.16 -18.05 -9.35
N TYR A 140 5.14 -16.72 -9.43
CA TYR A 140 6.32 -15.91 -9.72
C TYR A 140 6.94 -15.43 -8.42
N VAL A 141 8.03 -16.07 -8.03
CA VAL A 141 8.79 -15.68 -6.85
C VAL A 141 9.99 -14.86 -7.32
N ALA A 142 9.91 -13.54 -7.18
CA ALA A 142 11.09 -12.69 -7.29
C ALA A 142 11.86 -12.78 -5.96
N GLY A 143 13.15 -13.05 -6.05
CA GLY A 143 13.99 -13.26 -4.88
C GLY A 143 14.18 -14.74 -4.52
N ASP A 144 15.10 -15.00 -3.61
CA ASP A 144 15.45 -16.36 -3.18
C ASP A 144 14.77 -16.73 -1.85
N PHE A 145 13.49 -17.09 -1.96
CA PHE A 145 12.74 -17.63 -0.82
C PHE A 145 12.76 -19.16 -0.75
N GLY A 146 13.58 -19.80 -1.59
CA GLY A 146 13.67 -21.26 -1.71
C GLY A 146 12.56 -21.86 -2.58
N LYS A 147 12.77 -23.11 -2.97
CA LYS A 147 11.85 -23.84 -3.88
C LYS A 147 10.46 -24.07 -3.26
N GLU A 148 10.40 -24.16 -1.95
CA GLU A 148 9.14 -24.39 -1.21
C GLU A 148 8.23 -23.16 -1.18
N ALA A 149 8.75 -21.98 -1.53
CA ALA A 149 7.94 -20.77 -1.66
C ALA A 149 6.97 -20.82 -2.85
N ARG A 150 7.27 -21.65 -3.85
CA ARG A 150 6.47 -21.76 -5.07
C ARG A 150 5.22 -22.59 -4.84
N VAL A 151 4.11 -22.14 -5.39
CA VAL A 151 2.84 -22.85 -5.45
C VAL A 151 2.43 -22.99 -6.90
N ASP A 152 2.05 -24.20 -7.30
CA ASP A 152 1.43 -24.42 -8.62
C ASP A 152 -0.04 -23.95 -8.58
N THR A 153 -0.24 -22.69 -8.89
CA THR A 153 -1.58 -22.05 -8.88
C THR A 153 -2.48 -22.68 -9.94
N ARG A 154 -1.93 -23.15 -11.06
CA ARG A 154 -2.71 -23.82 -12.11
C ARG A 154 -3.27 -25.15 -11.61
N MET A 155 -2.46 -25.92 -10.89
CA MET A 155 -2.91 -27.16 -10.28
C MET A 155 -3.95 -26.91 -9.18
N LEU A 156 -3.75 -25.86 -8.38
CA LEU A 156 -4.72 -25.48 -7.37
C LEU A 156 -6.07 -25.09 -7.99
N GLN A 157 -6.07 -24.28 -9.04
CA GLN A 157 -7.26 -23.91 -9.80
C GLN A 157 -7.92 -25.15 -10.48
N LEU A 158 -7.12 -26.03 -11.08
CA LEU A 158 -7.63 -27.27 -11.68
C LEU A 158 -8.35 -28.12 -10.65
N ARG A 159 -7.75 -28.37 -9.48
CA ARG A 159 -8.38 -29.14 -8.38
C ARG A 159 -9.65 -28.46 -7.88
N TRP A 160 -9.67 -27.11 -7.81
CA TRP A 160 -10.86 -26.34 -7.43
C TRP A 160 -12.02 -26.59 -8.38
N PHE A 161 -11.79 -26.46 -9.70
CA PHE A 161 -12.82 -26.69 -10.70
C PHE A 161 -13.20 -28.17 -10.85
N ASP A 162 -12.27 -29.10 -10.67
CA ASP A 162 -12.57 -30.54 -10.65
C ASP A 162 -13.52 -30.90 -9.50
N HIS A 163 -13.35 -30.27 -8.35
CA HIS A 163 -14.26 -30.46 -7.22
C HIS A 163 -15.64 -29.87 -7.50
N TYR A 164 -15.72 -28.56 -7.76
CA TYR A 164 -16.99 -27.86 -7.82
C TYR A 164 -17.77 -28.03 -9.12
N LEU A 165 -17.12 -28.34 -10.23
CA LEU A 165 -17.79 -28.52 -11.53
C LEU A 165 -17.95 -29.98 -11.93
N LYS A 166 -17.07 -30.88 -11.45
CA LYS A 166 -17.12 -32.32 -11.80
C LYS A 166 -17.49 -33.21 -10.62
N GLY A 167 -17.65 -32.66 -9.42
CA GLY A 167 -17.99 -33.40 -8.20
C GLY A 167 -16.89 -34.31 -7.69
N MET A 168 -15.61 -34.07 -8.04
CA MET A 168 -14.50 -34.90 -7.59
C MET A 168 -14.19 -34.63 -6.11
N ALA A 169 -14.18 -35.69 -5.30
CA ALA A 169 -13.78 -35.61 -3.90
C ALA A 169 -12.24 -35.55 -3.80
N ASN A 170 -11.66 -34.36 -3.86
CA ASN A 170 -10.22 -34.14 -3.85
C ASN A 170 -9.73 -33.32 -2.63
N GLY A 171 -10.65 -32.97 -1.68
CA GLY A 171 -10.34 -32.31 -0.42
C GLY A 171 -9.98 -30.83 -0.53
N VAL A 172 -10.25 -30.17 -1.66
CA VAL A 172 -9.93 -28.76 -1.85
C VAL A 172 -10.77 -27.81 -0.95
N ASP A 173 -11.92 -28.30 -0.48
CA ASP A 173 -12.85 -27.62 0.42
C ASP A 173 -12.71 -28.05 1.89
N SER A 174 -11.63 -28.75 2.23
CA SER A 174 -11.38 -29.28 3.57
C SER A 174 -10.12 -28.68 4.20
N GLY A 175 -10.07 -28.70 5.54
CA GLY A 175 -8.99 -28.15 6.34
C GLY A 175 -9.00 -26.63 6.42
N PRO A 176 -7.95 -26.01 7.00
CA PRO A 176 -7.86 -24.57 7.17
C PRO A 176 -8.00 -23.83 5.84
N PRO A 177 -8.88 -22.80 5.77
CA PRO A 177 -9.20 -22.14 4.50
C PRO A 177 -8.21 -21.06 4.07
N VAL A 178 -7.24 -20.73 4.91
CA VAL A 178 -6.27 -19.67 4.65
C VAL A 178 -4.88 -20.24 4.55
N ASP A 179 -4.22 -20.03 3.41
CA ASP A 179 -2.83 -20.39 3.18
C ASP A 179 -2.02 -19.11 2.99
N ILE A 180 -1.09 -18.81 3.89
CA ILE A 180 -0.23 -17.62 3.82
C ILE A 180 1.24 -17.98 3.77
N PHE A 181 2.01 -17.26 2.98
CA PHE A 181 3.47 -17.29 3.01
C PHE A 181 3.98 -16.28 4.03
N VAL A 182 4.85 -16.71 4.93
CA VAL A 182 5.45 -15.87 5.98
C VAL A 182 6.89 -15.57 5.60
N PHE A 183 7.18 -14.31 5.27
CA PHE A 183 8.54 -13.84 5.01
C PHE A 183 9.40 -13.88 6.28
N GLY A 184 10.69 -14.09 6.13
CA GLY A 184 11.62 -14.31 7.24
C GLY A 184 11.71 -15.80 7.56
N ASP A 185 10.61 -16.42 7.98
CA ASP A 185 10.52 -17.89 8.07
C ASP A 185 10.59 -18.57 6.68
N ASN A 186 10.23 -17.84 5.64
CA ASN A 186 10.17 -18.30 4.24
C ASN A 186 9.38 -19.61 4.08
N ALA A 187 8.25 -19.68 4.74
CA ALA A 187 7.44 -20.88 4.82
C ALA A 187 5.93 -20.57 4.63
N TRP A 188 5.24 -21.54 4.03
CA TRP A 188 3.79 -21.55 3.97
C TRP A 188 3.18 -21.99 5.31
N ARG A 189 2.12 -21.31 5.70
CA ARG A 189 1.37 -21.59 6.93
C ARG A 189 -0.13 -21.60 6.67
N LYS A 190 -0.79 -22.61 7.23
CA LYS A 190 -2.25 -22.75 7.18
C LYS A 190 -2.87 -22.12 8.41
N GLU A 191 -3.96 -21.36 8.20
CA GLU A 191 -4.68 -20.65 9.25
C GLU A 191 -6.17 -20.96 9.18
N GLU A 192 -6.81 -21.05 10.34
CA GLU A 192 -8.23 -21.37 10.46
C GLU A 192 -9.13 -20.20 10.07
N SER A 193 -8.63 -18.98 10.12
CA SER A 193 -9.36 -17.77 9.78
C SER A 193 -8.44 -16.60 9.44
N TRP A 194 -8.99 -15.61 8.78
CA TRP A 194 -8.39 -14.30 8.60
C TRP A 194 -9.43 -13.23 8.97
N PRO A 195 -9.09 -12.16 9.74
CA PRO A 195 -7.78 -11.90 10.38
C PRO A 195 -7.42 -12.94 11.45
N LEU A 196 -6.12 -13.02 11.78
CA LEU A 196 -5.64 -13.95 12.81
C LEU A 196 -6.07 -13.49 14.20
N ALA A 197 -6.89 -14.28 14.88
CA ALA A 197 -7.42 -13.93 16.23
C ALA A 197 -6.33 -13.74 17.30
N ARG A 198 -5.13 -14.31 17.10
CA ARG A 198 -3.99 -14.20 18.01
C ARG A 198 -3.11 -12.96 17.76
N ALA A 199 -3.40 -12.19 16.71
CA ALA A 199 -2.65 -10.97 16.46
C ALA A 199 -2.95 -9.91 17.54
N VAL A 200 -1.88 -9.30 18.05
CA VAL A 200 -1.97 -8.25 19.07
C VAL A 200 -1.57 -6.92 18.45
N ALA A 201 -2.52 -5.99 18.35
CA ALA A 201 -2.27 -4.64 17.87
C ALA A 201 -1.25 -3.95 18.80
N THR A 202 -0.09 -3.64 18.27
CA THR A 202 1.04 -3.07 19.01
C THR A 202 1.48 -1.75 18.40
N ASN A 203 1.39 -0.67 19.15
CA ASN A 203 1.81 0.65 18.68
C ASN A 203 3.32 0.80 18.78
N TRP A 204 3.91 1.33 17.71
CA TRP A 204 5.30 1.76 17.63
C TRP A 204 5.32 3.26 17.38
N TYR A 205 5.74 4.02 18.39
CA TYR A 205 5.68 5.47 18.41
C TYR A 205 6.92 6.08 17.75
N LEU A 206 6.68 7.18 17.03
CA LEU A 206 7.72 8.02 16.44
C LEU A 206 8.20 9.02 17.49
N THR A 207 9.51 9.15 17.67
CA THR A 207 10.11 10.15 18.54
C THR A 207 11.45 10.61 17.96
N SER A 208 11.85 11.86 18.23
CA SER A 208 13.16 12.41 17.85
C SER A 208 13.49 13.65 18.68
N GLY A 209 14.70 14.17 18.51
CA GLY A 209 15.10 15.50 18.97
C GLY A 209 14.88 16.61 17.93
N GLY A 210 14.24 16.30 16.80
CA GLY A 210 13.96 17.24 15.70
C GLY A 210 14.88 17.12 14.50
N ALA A 211 15.59 15.99 14.34
CA ALA A 211 16.55 15.75 13.26
C ALA A 211 16.34 14.38 12.58
N ALA A 212 15.10 13.92 12.42
CA ALA A 212 14.76 12.63 11.83
C ALA A 212 14.80 12.62 10.28
N ASN A 213 15.39 13.61 9.60
CA ASN A 213 15.33 13.77 8.14
C ASN A 213 16.12 12.73 7.33
N THR A 214 16.92 11.89 7.95
CA THR A 214 17.66 10.80 7.28
C THR A 214 17.80 9.61 8.21
N SER A 215 18.23 8.47 7.66
CA SER A 215 18.53 7.28 8.46
C SER A 215 19.72 7.44 9.42
N ALA A 216 20.55 8.48 9.24
CA ALA A 216 21.61 8.89 10.15
C ALA A 216 21.16 9.94 11.18
N GLY A 217 19.92 10.38 11.12
CA GLY A 217 19.31 11.31 12.05
C GLY A 217 19.00 10.67 13.42
N ASP A 218 18.21 11.38 14.21
CA ASP A 218 17.89 10.98 15.59
C ASP A 218 16.50 10.35 15.76
N GLY A 219 15.84 10.00 14.64
CA GLY A 219 14.50 9.38 14.66
C GLY A 219 14.50 8.00 15.30
N VAL A 220 13.73 7.83 16.35
CA VAL A 220 13.56 6.59 17.12
C VAL A 220 12.15 6.04 16.95
N LEU A 221 12.06 4.74 16.75
CA LEU A 221 10.81 3.96 16.75
C LEU A 221 10.80 3.03 17.97
N ASP A 222 9.83 3.18 18.86
CA ASP A 222 9.75 2.40 20.10
C ASP A 222 8.28 2.11 20.49
N THR A 223 8.05 1.07 21.25
CA THR A 223 6.71 0.74 21.79
C THR A 223 6.32 1.61 22.98
N LEU A 224 7.24 2.36 23.54
CA LEU A 224 6.96 3.29 24.63
C LEU A 224 6.41 4.62 24.08
N PRO A 225 5.23 5.07 24.55
CA PRO A 225 4.67 6.34 24.09
C PRO A 225 5.54 7.53 24.51
N PRO A 226 5.53 8.62 23.73
CA PRO A 226 6.29 9.82 24.04
C PRO A 226 5.84 10.42 25.39
N GLN A 227 6.79 10.74 26.25
CA GLN A 227 6.54 11.28 27.59
C GLN A 227 6.72 12.81 27.66
N SER A 228 7.34 13.41 26.66
CA SER A 228 7.69 14.82 26.68
C SER A 228 6.65 15.68 25.96
N SER A 229 6.35 16.83 26.56
CA SER A 229 5.62 17.94 25.94
C SER A 229 6.56 19.11 25.61
N LEU A 230 7.89 18.91 25.64
CA LEU A 230 8.86 19.97 25.37
C LEU A 230 8.82 20.33 23.87
N ALA A 231 8.53 21.59 23.58
CA ALA A 231 8.29 22.09 22.22
C ALA A 231 9.45 21.84 21.23
N ALA A 232 10.71 21.77 21.71
CA ALA A 232 11.87 21.54 20.85
C ALA A 232 12.02 20.08 20.36
N ALA A 233 11.33 19.13 21.00
CA ALA A 233 11.35 17.71 20.64
C ALA A 233 9.96 17.22 20.19
N ALA A 234 9.06 18.13 19.85
CA ALA A 234 7.66 17.82 19.60
C ALA A 234 7.34 17.53 18.14
N ALA A 235 8.25 17.84 17.21
CA ALA A 235 7.99 17.66 15.78
C ALA A 235 9.28 17.67 14.95
N ASP A 236 9.25 16.92 13.85
CA ASP A 236 10.21 17.04 12.75
C ASP A 236 9.59 17.76 11.55
N THR A 237 10.43 18.38 10.74
CA THR A 237 10.00 19.13 9.55
C THR A 237 10.74 18.68 8.31
N PHE A 238 10.10 18.77 7.16
CA PHE A 238 10.73 18.60 5.85
C PHE A 238 10.02 19.45 4.80
N THR A 239 10.67 19.62 3.65
CA THR A 239 10.10 20.35 2.52
C THR A 239 9.69 19.34 1.45
N TYR A 240 8.47 19.43 0.97
CA TYR A 240 7.97 18.68 -0.16
C TYR A 240 7.87 19.56 -1.40
N ASP A 241 8.62 19.21 -2.44
CA ASP A 241 8.59 19.84 -3.75
C ASP A 241 7.98 18.88 -4.79
N PRO A 242 6.79 19.18 -5.33
CA PRO A 242 6.17 18.35 -6.37
C PRO A 242 6.98 18.24 -7.67
N ALA A 243 7.97 19.11 -7.91
CA ALA A 243 8.90 18.98 -9.04
C ALA A 243 9.96 17.89 -8.82
N ASN A 244 10.23 17.52 -7.55
CA ASN A 244 11.19 16.50 -7.17
C ASN A 244 10.62 15.59 -6.07
N PRO A 245 9.51 14.88 -6.33
CA PRO A 245 8.81 14.09 -5.32
C PRO A 245 9.68 12.94 -4.79
N THR A 246 9.44 12.52 -3.55
CA THR A 246 10.07 11.32 -2.97
C THR A 246 9.74 10.12 -3.86
N PRO A 247 10.77 9.40 -4.37
CA PRO A 247 10.54 8.33 -5.30
C PRO A 247 10.05 7.05 -4.62
N PHE A 248 9.17 6.34 -5.31
CA PHE A 248 8.92 4.93 -5.09
C PHE A 248 9.82 4.14 -6.04
N LEU A 249 10.55 3.16 -5.51
CA LEU A 249 11.42 2.30 -6.31
C LEU A 249 10.56 1.29 -7.07
N ILE A 250 10.55 1.43 -8.38
CA ILE A 250 9.81 0.56 -9.29
C ILE A 250 10.60 0.43 -10.59
N ASP A 251 10.61 -0.75 -11.21
CA ASP A 251 11.11 -0.85 -12.57
C ASP A 251 10.15 -0.12 -13.52
N SER A 252 10.61 1.00 -14.07
CA SER A 252 9.80 1.85 -14.96
C SER A 252 9.39 1.15 -16.26
N ARG A 253 10.01 0.03 -16.61
CA ARG A 253 9.66 -0.77 -17.79
C ARG A 253 8.58 -1.80 -17.51
N GLU A 254 8.57 -2.33 -16.28
CA GLU A 254 7.60 -3.35 -15.87
C GLU A 254 6.41 -2.73 -15.12
N LEU A 255 6.56 -1.53 -14.55
CA LEU A 255 5.56 -0.81 -13.73
C LEU A 255 5.00 -1.66 -12.57
N GLU A 256 5.75 -2.66 -12.17
CA GLU A 256 5.37 -3.59 -11.11
C GLU A 256 6.15 -3.29 -9.85
N THR A 257 5.51 -3.52 -8.70
CA THR A 257 6.21 -3.50 -7.42
C THR A 257 7.19 -4.65 -7.38
N SER A 258 8.47 -4.34 -7.24
CA SER A 258 9.51 -5.33 -7.04
C SER A 258 9.49 -5.83 -5.60
N LEU A 259 9.91 -7.06 -5.43
CA LEU A 259 10.29 -7.59 -4.12
C LEU A 259 11.71 -7.14 -3.80
N ASN A 260 12.00 -6.93 -2.53
CA ASN A 260 13.35 -6.64 -2.03
C ASN A 260 13.97 -5.33 -2.55
N GLU A 261 13.15 -4.31 -2.75
CA GLU A 261 13.64 -2.97 -3.09
C GLU A 261 14.43 -2.39 -1.92
N ASP A 262 15.68 -1.99 -2.20
CA ASP A 262 16.59 -1.41 -1.21
C ASP A 262 16.43 0.11 -1.09
N TYR A 263 15.84 0.55 -0.01
CA TYR A 263 15.64 1.95 0.33
C TYR A 263 16.80 2.57 1.12
N THR A 264 17.92 1.87 1.32
CA THR A 264 19.06 2.34 2.12
C THR A 264 19.57 3.68 1.63
N ALA A 265 19.85 3.79 0.33
CA ALA A 265 20.38 5.01 -0.27
C ALA A 265 19.40 6.18 -0.20
N LEU A 266 18.11 5.93 -0.44
CA LEU A 266 17.07 6.96 -0.33
C LEU A 266 16.93 7.47 1.10
N ASN A 267 16.84 6.58 2.08
CA ASN A 267 16.73 6.97 3.49
C ASN A 267 17.98 7.70 4.03
N ALA A 268 19.14 7.51 3.41
CA ALA A 268 20.37 8.17 3.80
C ALA A 268 20.56 9.56 3.16
N SER A 269 20.02 9.80 1.95
CA SER A 269 20.35 10.97 1.14
C SER A 269 19.21 11.96 0.92
N ARG A 270 17.96 11.50 0.98
CA ARG A 270 16.79 12.38 0.82
C ARG A 270 16.44 13.05 2.13
N HIS A 271 16.13 14.37 2.07
CA HIS A 271 15.75 15.18 3.22
C HIS A 271 14.26 15.57 3.19
N ASP A 272 13.51 15.06 2.23
CA ASP A 272 12.07 15.23 2.05
C ASP A 272 11.26 14.05 2.63
N ALA A 273 11.89 13.28 3.51
CA ALA A 273 11.29 12.22 4.30
C ALA A 273 11.85 12.22 5.73
N LEU A 274 11.06 11.78 6.69
CA LEU A 274 11.46 11.53 8.05
C LEU A 274 11.66 10.04 8.26
N VAL A 275 12.70 9.65 9.00
CA VAL A 275 13.11 8.26 9.18
C VAL A 275 13.23 7.92 10.67
N PHE A 276 12.41 6.98 11.12
CA PHE A 276 12.38 6.52 12.51
C PHE A 276 12.77 5.04 12.56
N THR A 277 13.76 4.68 13.36
CA THR A 277 14.31 3.32 13.37
C THR A 277 14.37 2.77 14.80
N SER A 278 13.94 1.52 14.97
CA SER A 278 14.02 0.83 16.24
C SER A 278 15.45 0.47 16.62
N LYS A 279 15.67 0.11 17.88
CA LYS A 279 16.88 -0.62 18.29
C LYS A 279 16.93 -1.98 17.58
N PRO A 280 18.11 -2.62 17.46
CA PRO A 280 18.19 -3.99 16.99
C PRO A 280 17.29 -4.89 17.83
N LEU A 281 16.49 -5.71 17.15
CA LEU A 281 15.61 -6.64 17.82
C LEU A 281 16.41 -7.73 18.55
N SER A 282 16.07 -8.00 19.80
CA SER A 282 16.71 -9.05 20.58
C SER A 282 16.09 -10.43 20.38
N ARG A 283 14.89 -10.47 19.80
CA ARG A 283 14.11 -11.67 19.46
C ARG A 283 13.32 -11.42 18.18
N PRO A 284 12.91 -12.48 17.47
CA PRO A 284 12.09 -12.30 16.27
C PRO A 284 10.74 -11.66 16.63
N ILE A 285 10.26 -10.78 15.77
CA ILE A 285 8.92 -10.19 15.83
C ILE A 285 8.19 -10.55 14.55
N GLU A 286 7.12 -11.31 14.66
CA GLU A 286 6.24 -11.59 13.54
C GLU A 286 5.12 -10.53 13.47
N VAL A 287 4.97 -9.91 12.30
CA VAL A 287 3.88 -9.01 11.95
C VAL A 287 3.04 -9.69 10.87
N THR A 288 1.83 -10.10 11.22
CA THR A 288 0.91 -10.77 10.28
C THR A 288 -0.50 -10.24 10.47
N GLY A 289 -0.99 -9.52 9.47
CA GLY A 289 -2.33 -8.91 9.47
C GLY A 289 -2.35 -7.52 8.88
N GLN A 290 -3.43 -6.78 9.14
CA GLN A 290 -3.61 -5.40 8.73
C GLN A 290 -2.78 -4.46 9.60
N MET A 291 -2.02 -3.60 8.95
CA MET A 291 -1.24 -2.54 9.59
C MET A 291 -1.93 -1.20 9.43
N SER A 292 -1.66 -0.26 10.31
CA SER A 292 -2.15 1.11 10.20
C SER A 292 -1.14 2.12 10.76
N ALA A 293 -1.34 3.40 10.42
CA ALA A 293 -0.61 4.50 11.02
C ALA A 293 -1.55 5.59 11.49
N THR A 294 -1.22 6.21 12.60
CA THR A 294 -1.79 7.48 13.05
C THR A 294 -0.70 8.53 13.00
N ILE A 295 -0.82 9.50 12.11
CA ILE A 295 0.13 10.59 11.98
C ILE A 295 -0.55 11.91 12.36
N TRP A 296 0.04 12.62 13.30
CA TRP A 296 -0.31 14.00 13.60
C TRP A 296 0.60 14.91 12.81
N ALA A 297 0.03 15.73 11.94
CA ALA A 297 0.84 16.53 11.04
C ALA A 297 0.20 17.87 10.68
N ALA A 298 1.02 18.81 10.23
CA ALA A 298 0.62 20.11 9.73
C ALA A 298 1.39 20.44 8.45
N THR A 299 0.78 21.21 7.57
CA THR A 299 1.38 21.75 6.36
C THR A 299 1.01 23.23 6.21
N ASP A 300 1.84 24.03 5.56
CA ASP A 300 1.50 25.40 5.17
C ASP A 300 0.70 25.48 3.86
N ALA A 301 0.46 24.34 3.23
CA ALA A 301 -0.32 24.21 1.99
C ALA A 301 -1.83 24.01 2.25
N LYS A 302 -2.64 24.11 1.19
CA LYS A 302 -4.10 23.90 1.24
C LYS A 302 -4.49 22.43 1.14
N ASP A 303 -3.57 21.59 0.66
CA ASP A 303 -3.66 20.13 0.59
C ASP A 303 -2.26 19.56 0.51
N THR A 304 -2.10 18.29 0.83
CA THR A 304 -0.85 17.53 0.68
C THR A 304 -1.14 16.04 0.81
N ASP A 305 -0.14 15.20 0.58
CA ASP A 305 -0.24 13.78 0.88
C ASP A 305 0.68 13.41 2.05
N TRP A 306 0.25 12.42 2.84
CA TRP A 306 1.05 11.78 3.86
C TRP A 306 1.23 10.32 3.49
N ASN A 307 2.48 9.89 3.36
CA ASN A 307 2.84 8.52 3.07
C ASN A 307 3.63 7.94 4.22
N VAL A 308 3.35 6.71 4.56
CA VAL A 308 4.08 5.94 5.58
C VAL A 308 4.54 4.63 4.95
N MET A 309 5.84 4.38 5.02
CA MET A 309 6.44 3.14 4.55
C MET A 309 7.08 2.39 5.71
N LEU A 310 6.77 1.10 5.83
CA LEU A 310 7.38 0.17 6.77
C LEU A 310 8.53 -0.57 6.07
N LEU A 311 9.70 -0.61 6.71
CA LEU A 311 10.89 -1.27 6.19
C LEU A 311 11.47 -2.24 7.23
N ASP A 312 12.08 -3.30 6.72
CA ASP A 312 12.92 -4.22 7.47
C ASP A 312 14.38 -3.86 7.23
N VAL A 313 15.10 -3.47 8.27
CA VAL A 313 16.52 -3.10 8.18
C VAL A 313 17.36 -4.25 8.69
N PHE A 314 18.16 -4.82 7.80
CA PHE A 314 19.05 -5.93 8.07
C PHE A 314 20.28 -5.50 8.89
N PRO A 315 21.00 -6.45 9.51
CA PRO A 315 22.19 -6.12 10.32
C PRO A 315 23.31 -5.41 9.56
N ASP A 316 23.40 -5.61 8.25
CA ASP A 316 24.37 -4.94 7.35
C ASP A 316 23.95 -3.51 6.94
N GLY A 317 22.73 -3.11 7.29
CA GLY A 317 22.15 -1.80 7.00
C GLY A 317 21.25 -1.76 5.78
N HIS A 318 21.16 -2.84 4.99
CA HIS A 318 20.19 -2.99 3.91
C HIS A 318 18.76 -2.80 4.42
N ALA A 319 17.91 -2.06 3.70
CA ALA A 319 16.58 -1.69 4.14
C ALA A 319 15.54 -2.04 3.08
N GLU A 320 14.83 -3.16 3.29
CA GLU A 320 13.78 -3.64 2.38
C GLU A 320 12.40 -3.08 2.74
N ARG A 321 11.65 -2.69 1.71
CA ARG A 321 10.25 -2.34 1.86
C ARG A 321 9.42 -3.56 2.29
N VAL A 322 8.65 -3.39 3.35
CA VAL A 322 7.65 -4.38 3.78
C VAL A 322 6.29 -4.03 3.19
N GLN A 323 5.83 -2.81 3.44
CA GLN A 323 4.58 -2.28 2.91
C GLN A 323 4.54 -0.76 3.06
N ASP A 324 3.58 -0.12 2.39
CA ASP A 324 3.33 1.31 2.48
C ASP A 324 1.82 1.61 2.44
N GLY A 325 1.50 2.84 2.80
CA GLY A 325 0.15 3.38 2.68
C GLY A 325 0.17 4.90 2.64
N LEU A 326 -0.95 5.48 2.24
CA LEU A 326 -1.05 6.92 2.07
C LEU A 326 -2.41 7.47 2.51
N MET A 327 -2.42 8.79 2.74
CA MET A 327 -3.62 9.59 2.91
C MET A 327 -3.45 10.93 2.20
N ARG A 328 -4.30 11.22 1.20
CA ARG A 328 -4.45 12.58 0.71
C ARG A 328 -5.21 13.39 1.75
N ALA A 329 -4.60 14.45 2.25
CA ALA A 329 -5.06 15.14 3.46
C ALA A 329 -6.50 15.68 3.36
N ARG A 330 -6.94 16.06 2.15
CA ARG A 330 -8.33 16.47 1.91
C ARG A 330 -9.36 15.37 2.18
N PHE A 331 -8.95 14.09 2.16
CA PHE A 331 -9.81 12.93 2.39
C PHE A 331 -9.78 12.37 3.83
N ARG A 332 -9.13 13.07 4.77
CA ARG A 332 -9.00 12.64 6.18
C ARG A 332 -10.33 12.41 6.91
N GLN A 333 -11.44 12.95 6.37
CA GLN A 333 -12.78 12.79 6.94
C GLN A 333 -13.68 11.85 6.11
N GLY A 334 -13.12 11.15 5.15
CA GLY A 334 -13.83 10.25 4.24
C GLY A 334 -13.57 10.57 2.78
N PHE A 335 -13.82 9.60 1.91
CA PHE A 335 -13.46 9.68 0.49
C PHE A 335 -14.56 10.27 -0.40
N ASP A 336 -15.74 10.50 0.13
CA ASP A 336 -16.92 11.00 -0.59
C ASP A 336 -16.90 12.51 -0.79
N LYS A 337 -16.07 13.23 -0.06
CA LYS A 337 -15.94 14.68 -0.13
C LYS A 337 -14.54 15.15 0.21
N GLU A 338 -14.14 16.21 -0.46
CA GLU A 338 -12.90 16.92 -0.15
C GLU A 338 -13.12 17.92 1.00
N VAL A 339 -12.23 17.88 1.99
CA VAL A 339 -12.21 18.84 3.10
C VAL A 339 -10.85 19.54 3.10
N PRO A 340 -10.77 20.80 2.58
CA PRO A 340 -9.53 21.56 2.54
C PRO A 340 -8.86 21.68 3.90
N LEU A 341 -7.54 21.77 3.89
CA LEU A 341 -6.75 22.02 5.10
C LEU A 341 -6.82 23.50 5.49
N THR A 342 -6.65 23.76 6.79
CA THR A 342 -6.26 25.06 7.29
C THR A 342 -4.74 25.10 7.39
N PRO A 343 -4.05 25.91 6.56
CA PRO A 343 -2.59 25.98 6.58
C PRO A 343 -2.03 26.21 7.98
N GLY A 344 -1.06 25.39 8.39
CA GLY A 344 -0.40 25.43 9.69
C GLY A 344 -1.17 24.73 10.84
N ALA A 345 -2.42 24.35 10.66
CA ALA A 345 -3.16 23.60 11.66
C ALA A 345 -2.68 22.15 11.73
N ALA A 346 -2.49 21.65 12.96
CA ALA A 346 -2.21 20.24 13.18
C ALA A 346 -3.50 19.41 13.07
N GLU A 347 -3.46 18.37 12.28
CA GLU A 347 -4.57 17.43 12.06
C GLU A 347 -4.11 16.00 12.31
N LYS A 348 -5.05 15.12 12.62
CA LYS A 348 -4.82 13.68 12.77
C LYS A 348 -5.15 12.98 11.46
N TYR A 349 -4.25 12.11 11.02
CA TYR A 349 -4.42 11.26 9.83
C TYR A 349 -4.34 9.79 10.25
N ASP A 350 -5.44 9.07 10.12
CA ASP A 350 -5.50 7.64 10.34
C ASP A 350 -5.42 6.95 8.97
N MET A 351 -4.38 6.15 8.74
CA MET A 351 -4.03 5.56 7.44
C MET A 351 -4.01 4.04 7.53
N ASP A 352 -4.49 3.40 6.49
CA ASP A 352 -4.30 1.97 6.25
C ASP A 352 -2.92 1.74 5.61
N LEU A 353 -2.14 0.81 6.16
CA LEU A 353 -0.85 0.39 5.60
C LEU A 353 -0.93 -1.00 4.98
N TRP A 354 -2.11 -1.43 4.57
CA TRP A 354 -2.37 -2.71 3.95
C TRP A 354 -2.05 -3.91 4.84
N PHE A 355 -1.69 -5.03 4.23
CA PHE A 355 -1.48 -6.30 4.90
C PHE A 355 -0.09 -6.85 4.62
N THR A 356 0.46 -7.55 5.59
CA THR A 356 1.71 -8.31 5.44
C THR A 356 1.70 -9.58 6.27
N SER A 357 2.68 -10.45 6.01
CA SER A 357 3.06 -11.56 6.87
C SER A 357 4.58 -11.69 6.85
N ARG A 358 5.25 -11.09 7.82
CA ARG A 358 6.71 -11.02 7.88
C ARG A 358 7.24 -11.20 9.30
N VAL A 359 8.33 -11.93 9.42
CA VAL A 359 9.16 -12.01 10.62
C VAL A 359 10.35 -11.08 10.46
N PHE A 360 10.47 -10.14 11.38
CA PHE A 360 11.68 -9.35 11.57
C PHE A 360 12.61 -10.14 12.48
N GLU A 361 13.76 -10.54 11.97
CA GLU A 361 14.68 -11.44 12.66
C GLU A 361 15.51 -10.75 13.76
N PRO A 362 16.10 -11.50 14.72
CA PRO A 362 17.02 -10.91 15.69
C PRO A 362 18.18 -10.18 15.01
N GLY A 363 18.50 -8.99 15.52
CA GLY A 363 19.49 -8.11 14.92
C GLY A 363 18.95 -7.19 13.84
N HIS A 364 17.80 -7.49 13.22
CA HIS A 364 17.10 -6.55 12.34
C HIS A 364 16.52 -5.37 13.14
N ARG A 365 16.10 -4.34 12.41
CA ARG A 365 15.39 -3.18 12.98
C ARG A 365 14.12 -2.93 12.18
N ILE A 366 13.08 -2.52 12.87
CA ILE A 366 11.88 -2.00 12.23
C ILE A 366 12.14 -0.52 11.94
N ARG A 367 11.87 -0.09 10.71
CA ARG A 367 11.99 1.31 10.30
C ARG A 367 10.69 1.80 9.69
N VAL A 368 10.36 3.06 9.99
CA VAL A 368 9.26 3.78 9.38
C VAL A 368 9.82 5.01 8.69
N SER A 369 9.40 5.25 7.44
CA SER A 369 9.66 6.47 6.70
C SER A 369 8.33 7.21 6.47
N VAL A 370 8.32 8.53 6.74
CA VAL A 370 7.16 9.41 6.51
C VAL A 370 7.53 10.45 5.47
N SER A 371 6.75 10.56 4.39
CA SER A 371 6.99 11.52 3.30
C SER A 371 5.67 12.10 2.76
N SER A 372 5.74 12.97 1.76
CA SER A 372 4.56 13.52 1.07
C SER A 372 4.42 13.04 -0.38
N ALA A 373 5.22 12.05 -0.78
CA ALA A 373 5.08 11.38 -2.07
C ALA A 373 5.70 9.98 -2.03
N LEU A 374 5.19 9.09 -2.88
CA LEU A 374 5.82 7.85 -3.32
C LEU A 374 5.59 7.72 -4.83
N PHE A 375 6.25 8.61 -5.58
CA PHE A 375 6.06 8.76 -7.01
C PHE A 375 6.97 7.79 -7.80
N PRO A 376 6.49 7.11 -8.86
CA PRO A 376 5.20 7.27 -9.53
C PRO A 376 4.14 6.23 -9.12
N LYS A 377 4.30 5.47 -8.03
CA LYS A 377 3.24 4.56 -7.57
C LYS A 377 1.93 5.33 -7.39
N TYR A 378 2.01 6.49 -6.72
CA TYR A 378 0.92 7.45 -6.57
C TYR A 378 1.24 8.73 -7.33
N ASP A 379 0.20 9.45 -7.76
CA ASP A 379 0.39 10.80 -8.28
C ASP A 379 0.93 11.72 -7.18
N ARG A 380 1.60 12.79 -7.60
CA ARG A 380 2.11 13.80 -6.68
C ARG A 380 1.03 14.83 -6.38
N ASN A 381 0.79 15.09 -5.10
CA ASN A 381 -0.08 16.19 -4.71
C ASN A 381 0.56 17.52 -5.13
N LEU A 382 -0.18 18.37 -5.81
CA LEU A 382 0.28 19.68 -6.27
C LEU A 382 0.23 20.75 -5.17
N ASN A 383 -0.26 20.40 -3.97
CA ASN A 383 -0.38 21.23 -2.76
C ASN A 383 -1.29 22.47 -2.91
N THR A 384 -1.90 22.69 -4.08
CA THR A 384 -2.72 23.88 -4.37
C THR A 384 -4.12 23.80 -3.74
N GLY A 385 -4.59 22.59 -3.42
CA GLY A 385 -5.98 22.32 -3.05
C GLY A 385 -6.94 22.37 -4.25
N GLY A 386 -6.41 22.47 -5.48
CA GLY A 386 -7.16 22.39 -6.73
C GLY A 386 -7.38 20.96 -7.22
N ASN A 387 -7.68 20.80 -8.52
CA ASN A 387 -7.82 19.49 -9.14
C ASN A 387 -6.46 18.92 -9.48
N ASN A 388 -6.05 17.92 -8.75
CA ASN A 388 -4.69 17.37 -8.83
C ASN A 388 -4.38 16.71 -10.19
N GLU A 389 -5.39 16.14 -10.83
CA GLU A 389 -5.24 15.44 -12.10
C GLU A 389 -5.29 16.37 -13.33
N ARG A 390 -5.87 17.57 -13.18
CA ARG A 390 -6.10 18.53 -14.28
C ARG A 390 -5.27 19.79 -14.20
N ASP A 391 -4.68 20.07 -13.03
CA ASP A 391 -3.84 21.26 -12.83
C ASP A 391 -2.39 20.97 -13.28
N SER A 392 -1.69 22.00 -13.70
CA SER A 392 -0.27 21.94 -14.09
C SER A 392 0.62 22.80 -13.17
N THR A 393 0.02 23.58 -12.28
CA THR A 393 0.73 24.41 -11.31
C THR A 393 0.79 23.74 -9.96
N PHE A 394 1.89 23.91 -9.24
CA PHE A 394 2.09 23.35 -7.92
C PHE A 394 2.72 24.36 -6.96
N VAL A 395 2.69 24.05 -5.68
CA VAL A 395 3.29 24.84 -4.59
C VAL A 395 4.20 23.93 -3.78
N VAL A 396 5.38 24.41 -3.43
CA VAL A 396 6.25 23.75 -2.45
C VAL A 396 5.62 23.89 -1.07
N ALA A 397 5.58 22.81 -0.31
CA ALA A 397 4.97 22.76 1.01
C ALA A 397 6.02 22.47 2.10
N HIS A 398 5.86 23.14 3.26
CA HIS A 398 6.64 22.87 4.45
C HIS A 398 5.82 22.01 5.40
N GLN A 399 6.31 20.80 5.62
CA GLN A 399 5.66 19.75 6.37
C GLN A 399 6.16 19.69 7.79
N ARG A 400 5.28 19.35 8.72
CA ARG A 400 5.63 19.13 10.12
C ARG A 400 4.89 17.91 10.64
N VAL A 401 5.61 16.91 11.14
CA VAL A 401 5.07 15.72 11.79
C VAL A 401 5.30 15.84 13.28
N LEU A 402 4.22 15.79 14.06
CA LEU A 402 4.23 15.92 15.52
C LEU A 402 4.34 14.53 16.15
N HIS A 403 5.06 14.45 17.26
CA HIS A 403 5.26 13.21 18.00
C HIS A 403 5.46 13.43 19.51
N ASP A 404 4.82 14.46 20.06
CA ASP A 404 4.76 14.70 21.50
C ASP A 404 3.66 13.86 22.19
N ALA A 405 3.57 13.98 23.51
CA ALA A 405 2.58 13.25 24.31
C ALA A 405 1.11 13.59 23.96
N ALA A 406 0.84 14.79 23.42
CA ALA A 406 -0.49 15.20 22.99
C ALA A 406 -0.80 14.76 21.54
N HIS A 407 0.25 14.52 20.75
CA HIS A 407 0.18 14.15 19.33
C HIS A 407 1.06 12.90 19.07
N PRO A 408 0.70 11.74 19.66
CA PRO A 408 1.55 10.56 19.64
C PRO A 408 1.46 9.84 18.28
N SER A 409 2.19 10.33 17.28
CA SER A 409 2.28 9.66 15.98
C SER A 409 2.90 8.28 16.12
N HIS A 410 2.30 7.28 15.48
CA HIS A 410 2.71 5.88 15.60
C HIS A 410 2.25 5.04 14.41
N VAL A 411 2.87 3.88 14.23
CA VAL A 411 2.33 2.78 13.43
C VAL A 411 1.81 1.69 14.36
N THR A 412 0.70 1.06 13.98
CA THR A 412 0.13 -0.08 14.70
C THR A 412 0.39 -1.34 13.88
N LEU A 413 1.14 -2.27 14.46
CA LEU A 413 1.52 -3.53 13.85
C LEU A 413 0.78 -4.70 14.51
N PRO A 414 0.19 -5.63 13.74
CA PRO A 414 -0.45 -6.85 14.23
C PRO A 414 0.62 -7.90 14.60
N VAL A 415 1.14 -7.80 15.82
CA VAL A 415 2.21 -8.70 16.30
C VAL A 415 1.63 -10.05 16.69
N ILE A 416 2.23 -11.12 16.17
CA ILE A 416 1.89 -12.50 16.52
C ILE A 416 2.78 -12.95 17.70
N PRO A 417 2.21 -13.36 18.82
CA PRO A 417 2.98 -13.97 19.91
C PRO A 417 3.70 -15.26 19.43
N ARG A 418 4.97 -15.34 19.67
CA ARG A 418 5.84 -16.49 19.35
C ARG A 418 6.39 -17.15 20.60
#